data_f817d05a337c299a14ce915214120743
#
_entry.id   f817d05a337c299a14ce915214120743
#
_cell.length_a   1.000
_cell.length_b   1.000
_cell.length_c   1.000
_cell.angle_alpha   90.00
_cell.angle_beta   90.00
_cell.angle_gamma   90.00
#
_symmetry.space_group_name_H-M   'P 1'
#
loop_
_entity.id
_entity.type
_entity.pdbx_description
1 polymer ?
#
loop_
_entity_poly.entity_id
_entity_poly.type
_entity_poly.pdbx_seq_one_letter_code
_entity_poly.pdbx_strand_id
1 'polypeptide(L)'
;MTEAAEEKSVDQQSEKLPISEFYKVVDYLTIFKSGKWWEAIVAIESFGRRSIAMYMWEFRDEKWKRKHKFSIRSVDEWKKVKDSVEKLLPKITKEK
;
A
#
# COMPACT_ATOMS: atom_id res chain seq x y z
N MET A 1 3.12 -19.50 6.76
CA MET A 1 2.58 -18.74 6.33
C MET A 1 1.94 -19.05 5.42
N THR A 2 1.78 -19.70 5.08
CA THR A 2 1.28 -19.94 4.01
C THR A 2 -0.13 -20.05 3.99
N GLU A 3 -0.80 -20.73 4.92
CA GLU A 3 -2.16 -20.79 4.83
C GLU A 3 -2.80 -19.54 5.01
N ALA A 4 -2.43 -18.75 5.96
CA ALA A 4 -3.03 -17.46 6.16
C ALA A 4 -2.79 -16.62 4.96
N ALA A 5 -1.63 -16.74 4.37
CA ALA A 5 -1.35 -15.97 3.21
C ALA A 5 -2.24 -16.36 2.06
N GLU A 6 -2.52 -17.61 1.93
CA GLU A 6 -3.37 -18.02 0.87
C GLU A 6 -4.76 -17.53 1.05
N GLU A 7 -5.25 -17.54 2.25
CA GLU A 7 -6.55 -17.03 2.49
C GLU A 7 -6.60 -15.57 2.18
N LYS A 8 -5.57 -14.83 2.53
CA LYS A 8 -5.55 -13.44 2.22
C LYS A 8 -5.54 -13.23 0.75
N SER A 9 -4.85 -14.05 0.01
CA SER A 9 -4.83 -13.89 -1.41
C SER A 9 -6.19 -14.08 -2.02
N VAL A 10 -6.94 -15.03 -1.52
CA VAL A 10 -8.27 -15.24 -2.04
C VAL A 10 -9.13 -14.03 -1.77
N ASP A 11 -9.03 -13.49 -0.56
CA ASP A 11 -9.81 -12.32 -0.22
C ASP A 11 -9.36 -11.16 -1.09
N GLN A 12 -8.07 -11.01 -1.30
CA GLN A 12 -7.58 -9.94 -2.10
C GLN A 12 -8.07 -10.04 -3.53
N GLN A 13 -8.16 -11.23 -4.05
CA GLN A 13 -8.63 -11.40 -5.38
C GLN A 13 -10.07 -10.99 -5.52
N SER A 14 -10.86 -11.15 -4.48
CA SER A 14 -12.25 -10.79 -4.59
C SER A 14 -12.44 -9.30 -4.30
N GLU A 15 -11.43 -8.62 -3.78
CA GLU A 15 -11.53 -7.20 -3.54
C GLU A 15 -10.92 -6.46 -4.69
N LYS A 16 -11.59 -5.46 -5.18
CA LYS A 16 -11.03 -4.67 -6.23
C LYS A 16 -10.47 -3.41 -5.64
N LEU A 17 -9.20 -3.13 -5.88
CA LEU A 17 -8.59 -1.93 -5.36
C LEU A 17 -9.13 -0.71 -6.08
N PRO A 18 -9.36 0.38 -5.36
CA PRO A 18 -9.88 1.59 -5.99
C PRO A 18 -8.75 2.36 -6.67
N ILE A 19 -8.18 1.76 -7.70
CA ILE A 19 -7.07 2.32 -8.45
C ILE A 19 -7.48 2.43 -9.90
N SER A 20 -7.03 3.49 -10.56
CA SER A 20 -7.35 3.71 -11.96
C SER A 20 -6.98 2.50 -12.81
N GLU A 21 -7.81 2.19 -13.78
CA GLU A 21 -7.54 1.06 -14.65
C GLU A 21 -6.35 1.34 -15.55
N PHE A 22 -5.87 2.56 -15.55
CA PHE A 22 -4.69 2.92 -16.29
C PHE A 22 -3.49 2.15 -15.75
N TYR A 23 -3.51 1.78 -14.47
CA TYR A 23 -2.44 1.03 -13.86
C TYR A 23 -2.83 -0.44 -13.74
N LYS A 24 -1.87 -1.32 -13.98
CA LYS A 24 -2.12 -2.73 -13.78
C LYS A 24 -1.64 -3.10 -12.40
N VAL A 25 -2.49 -3.64 -11.57
CA VAL A 25 -2.13 -4.08 -10.24
C VAL A 25 -1.49 -5.44 -10.36
N VAL A 26 -0.22 -5.55 -10.00
CA VAL A 26 0.49 -6.80 -10.06
C VAL A 26 0.22 -7.61 -8.79
N ASP A 27 0.23 -6.93 -7.65
CA ASP A 27 -0.04 -7.58 -6.38
C ASP A 27 -0.16 -6.49 -5.34
N TYR A 28 -0.69 -6.80 -4.17
CA TYR A 28 -0.76 -5.81 -3.12
C TYR A 28 -0.88 -6.45 -1.74
N LEU A 29 -0.53 -5.69 -0.72
CA LEU A 29 -0.65 -6.13 0.65
C LEU A 29 -1.33 -5.02 1.43
N THR A 30 -2.37 -5.37 2.16
CA THR A 30 -3.08 -4.39 2.97
C THR A 30 -2.34 -4.22 4.30
N ILE A 31 -2.07 -2.98 4.68
CA ILE A 31 -1.45 -2.69 5.96
C ILE A 31 -2.54 -2.55 7.02
N PHE A 32 -3.63 -1.89 6.66
CA PHE A 32 -4.69 -1.61 7.62
C PHE A 32 -5.98 -1.34 6.85
N LYS A 33 -7.09 -1.85 7.36
CA LYS A 33 -8.37 -1.58 6.73
C LYS A 33 -9.46 -1.56 7.78
N SER A 34 -10.26 -0.51 7.75
CA SER A 34 -11.39 -0.39 8.64
C SER A 34 -12.58 0.01 7.79
N GLY A 35 -13.68 0.35 8.40
CA GLY A 35 -14.84 0.80 7.63
C GLY A 35 -14.61 2.14 6.97
N LYS A 36 -13.63 2.90 7.44
CA LYS A 36 -13.40 4.23 6.92
C LYS A 36 -12.06 4.39 6.23
N TRP A 37 -11.04 3.64 6.63
CA TRP A 37 -9.70 3.81 6.10
C TRP A 37 -9.13 2.51 5.55
N TRP A 38 -8.36 2.63 4.49
CA TRP A 38 -7.71 1.47 3.90
C TRP A 38 -6.32 1.90 3.46
N GLU A 39 -5.30 1.25 3.98
CA GLU A 39 -3.93 1.56 3.65
C GLU A 39 -3.28 0.30 3.10
N ALA A 40 -2.65 0.40 1.96
CA ALA A 40 -2.07 -0.76 1.31
C ALA A 40 -0.81 -0.40 0.53
N ILE A 41 0.05 -1.39 0.35
CA ILE A 41 1.22 -1.25 -0.47
C ILE A 41 0.95 -2.06 -1.72
N VAL A 42 1.08 -1.44 -2.87
CA VAL A 42 0.64 -2.03 -4.14
C VAL A 42 1.78 -2.03 -5.15
N ALA A 43 1.99 -3.17 -5.78
CA ALA A 43 2.93 -3.25 -6.89
C ALA A 43 2.12 -2.98 -8.16
N ILE A 44 2.49 -1.96 -8.89
CA ILE A 44 1.75 -1.59 -10.09
C ILE A 44 2.66 -1.54 -11.30
N GLU A 45 2.06 -1.68 -12.45
CA GLU A 45 2.77 -1.60 -13.71
C GLU A 45 2.07 -0.57 -14.59
N SER A 46 2.86 0.31 -15.21
CA SER A 46 2.32 1.32 -16.09
C SER A 46 3.36 1.57 -17.15
N PHE A 47 2.97 1.52 -18.42
CA PHE A 47 3.86 1.75 -19.54
C PHE A 47 5.08 0.85 -19.49
N GLY A 48 4.86 -0.41 -19.08
CA GLY A 48 5.95 -1.37 -19.06
C GLY A 48 6.91 -1.22 -17.90
N ARG A 49 6.62 -0.31 -16.98
CA ARG A 49 7.47 -0.13 -15.82
C ARG A 49 6.73 -0.48 -14.57
N ARG A 50 7.44 -1.05 -13.62
CA ARG A 50 6.84 -1.45 -12.37
C ARG A 50 7.35 -0.59 -11.24
N SER A 51 6.49 -0.32 -10.27
CA SER A 51 6.87 0.44 -9.10
C SER A 51 6.01 -0.01 -7.94
N ILE A 52 6.39 0.43 -6.75
CA ILE A 52 5.62 0.15 -5.55
C ILE A 52 4.97 1.47 -5.14
N ALA A 53 3.71 1.44 -4.80
CA ALA A 53 3.04 2.63 -4.34
C ALA A 53 2.37 2.36 -3.01
N MET A 54 2.46 3.31 -2.10
CA MET A 54 1.79 3.22 -0.82
C MET A 54 0.55 4.06 -0.97
N TYR A 55 -0.61 3.44 -0.79
CA TYR A 55 -1.89 4.12 -0.96
C TYR A 55 -2.63 4.23 0.36
N MET A 56 -3.37 5.31 0.49
CA MET A 56 -4.31 5.43 1.59
C MET A 56 -5.61 5.93 1.00
N TRP A 57 -6.71 5.22 1.30
CA TRP A 57 -8.04 5.60 0.83
C TRP A 57 -8.95 5.86 2.01
N GLU A 58 -9.92 6.74 1.79
CA GLU A 58 -10.95 7.03 2.77
C GLU A 58 -12.29 6.64 2.18
N PHE A 59 -13.14 5.96 2.94
CA PHE A 59 -14.46 5.60 2.45
C PHE A 59 -15.37 6.77 2.72
N ARG A 60 -15.95 7.32 1.66
CA ARG A 60 -16.74 8.51 1.76
C ARG A 60 -17.70 8.55 0.62
N ASP A 61 -18.92 8.89 0.86
CA ASP A 61 -19.96 8.94 -0.16
C ASP A 61 -20.06 7.60 -0.86
N GLU A 62 -20.01 6.55 -0.05
CA GLU A 62 -20.20 5.18 -0.52
C GLU A 62 -19.13 4.70 -1.49
N LYS A 63 -17.95 5.27 -1.45
CA LYS A 63 -16.87 4.75 -2.26
C LYS A 63 -15.54 5.10 -1.61
N TRP A 64 -14.52 4.35 -2.00
CA TRP A 64 -13.18 4.60 -1.48
C TRP A 64 -12.53 5.68 -2.33
N LYS A 65 -12.06 6.74 -1.69
CA LYS A 65 -11.42 7.85 -2.39
C LYS A 65 -9.98 7.96 -1.94
N ARG A 66 -9.08 8.17 -2.89
CA ARG A 66 -7.67 8.23 -2.57
C ARG A 66 -7.34 9.49 -1.79
N LYS A 67 -6.66 9.31 -0.67
CA LYS A 67 -6.20 10.43 0.14
C LYS A 67 -4.72 10.65 -0.08
N HIS A 68 -3.94 9.57 -0.16
CA HIS A 68 -2.50 9.69 -0.31
C HIS A 68 -1.97 8.62 -1.25
N LYS A 69 -0.91 8.95 -1.93
CA LYS A 69 -0.20 8.00 -2.75
C LYS A 69 1.27 8.41 -2.75
N PHE A 70 2.14 7.47 -2.43
CA PHE A 70 3.57 7.72 -2.45
C PHE A 70 4.21 6.57 -3.23
N SER A 71 4.93 6.90 -4.29
CA SER A 71 5.52 5.89 -5.16
C SER A 71 6.99 5.70 -4.87
N ILE A 72 7.43 4.45 -4.85
CA ILE A 72 8.82 4.09 -4.66
C ILE A 72 9.26 3.43 -5.95
N ARG A 73 10.22 4.04 -6.65
CA ARG A 73 10.56 3.59 -7.97
C ARG A 73 11.82 2.76 -8.06
N SER A 74 12.60 2.66 -7.01
CA SER A 74 13.81 1.89 -7.08
C SER A 74 14.18 1.34 -5.72
N VAL A 75 15.06 0.37 -5.72
CA VAL A 75 15.53 -0.23 -4.48
C VAL A 75 16.32 0.82 -3.69
N ASP A 76 17.08 1.65 -4.39
CA ASP A 76 17.86 2.67 -3.70
C ASP A 76 16.95 3.67 -3.01
N GLU A 77 15.88 4.07 -3.66
CA GLU A 77 14.94 4.98 -3.04
C GLU A 77 14.32 4.35 -1.82
N TRP A 78 13.95 3.07 -1.92
CA TRP A 78 13.37 2.39 -0.79
C TRP A 78 14.34 2.32 0.39
N LYS A 79 15.62 2.05 0.12
CA LYS A 79 16.58 1.98 1.19
C LYS A 79 16.69 3.30 1.93
N LYS A 80 16.64 4.41 1.21
CA LYS A 80 16.71 5.72 1.84
C LYS A 80 15.47 5.99 2.65
N VAL A 81 14.31 5.65 2.13
CA VAL A 81 13.06 5.86 2.85
C VAL A 81 13.06 5.01 4.12
N LYS A 82 13.44 3.75 3.99
CA LYS A 82 13.44 2.85 5.12
C LYS A 82 14.40 3.33 6.20
N ASP A 83 15.62 3.69 5.82
CA ASP A 83 16.59 4.15 6.79
C ASP A 83 16.12 5.42 7.48
N SER A 84 15.53 6.32 6.74
CA SER A 84 15.05 7.57 7.32
C SER A 84 13.93 7.31 8.31
N VAL A 85 13.01 6.45 7.95
CA VAL A 85 11.90 6.12 8.83
C VAL A 85 12.44 5.48 10.11
N GLU A 86 13.38 4.55 9.97
CA GLU A 86 13.92 3.88 11.14
C GLU A 86 14.64 4.85 12.07
N LYS A 87 15.30 5.84 11.51
CA LYS A 87 15.98 6.81 12.35
C LYS A 87 15.02 7.72 13.08
N LEU A 88 13.88 7.98 12.50
CA LEU A 88 12.92 8.89 13.09
C LEU A 88 11.88 8.21 13.97
N LEU A 89 11.77 6.90 13.88
CA LEU A 89 10.80 6.20 14.70
C LEU A 89 10.90 6.48 16.20
N PRO A 90 12.10 6.58 16.77
CA PRO A 90 12.17 6.87 18.20
C PRO A 90 11.55 8.22 18.57
N LYS A 91 11.41 9.11 17.59
CA LYS A 91 10.84 10.41 17.88
C LYS A 91 9.34 10.32 18.12
N ILE A 92 8.69 9.30 17.60
CA ILE A 92 7.26 9.18 17.79
C ILE A 92 6.91 8.15 18.84
N THR A 93 7.86 7.33 19.27
CA THR A 93 7.53 6.35 20.27
C THR A 93 7.66 6.92 21.63
N LYS A 94 8.52 7.86 21.85
CA LYS A 94 8.62 8.52 23.00
C LYS A 94 8.47 7.89 24.22
N GLU A 95 8.67 7.00 24.52
CA GLU A 95 8.60 6.54 25.68
C GLU A 95 9.66 6.59 26.26
N LYS A 96 10.17 6.91 26.23
CA LYS A 96 11.08 7.13 26.62
C LYS A 96 11.32 7.38 26.85
#